data_cf042de6c7527a244c0ff64cce12a785
#
_entry.id   cf042de6c7527a244c0ff64cce12a785
#
_cell.length_a   1.000
_cell.length_b   1.000
_cell.length_c   1.000
_cell.angle_alpha   90.00
_cell.angle_beta   90.00
_cell.angle_gamma   90.00
#
_symmetry.space_group_name_H-M   'P 1'
#
loop_
_entity.id
_entity.type
_entity.pdbx_description
1 polymer ?
#
loop_
_entity_poly.entity_id
_entity_poly.type
_entity_poly.pdbx_seq_one_letter_code
_entity_poly.pdbx_strand_id
1 'polypeptide(L)'
;EAAGYLVGKDPRQVVHHWQALYRHAFYRGGPVLTSAISGIDQALWDLKGKALGVPVYELLGGPTRNRVRTYAHAGKPELLKQKLALGFRSFKCGVTRERPARFVETPDFVRKAAEGFAALRQAGGPDVDIGIDFHGAISPATAKLLIRALEPHQPMFIEEPVQCQNLDVMAEIARGTHLPIATGERIFTKWG
;
A
#
# COMPACT_ATOMS: atom_id res chain seq x y z
N GLU A 1 -22.49 14.61 6.65
CA GLU A 1 -22.72 15.44 5.45
C GLU A 1 -23.03 14.56 4.22
N ALA A 2 -22.21 13.58 3.85
CA ALA A 2 -22.44 12.73 2.67
C ALA A 2 -23.80 12.01 2.67
N ALA A 3 -24.26 11.52 3.82
CA ALA A 3 -25.56 10.87 3.95
C ALA A 3 -26.71 11.82 3.59
N GLY A 4 -26.65 13.09 4.03
CA GLY A 4 -27.66 14.10 3.70
C GLY A 4 -27.77 14.40 2.20
N TYR A 5 -26.67 14.19 1.46
CA TYR A 5 -26.69 14.32 0.01
C TYR A 5 -27.18 13.04 -0.69
N LEU A 6 -26.72 11.86 -0.25
CA LEU A 6 -26.90 10.60 -0.98
C LEU A 6 -28.26 9.95 -0.75
N VAL A 7 -28.85 10.10 0.45
CA VAL A 7 -30.12 9.44 0.78
C VAL A 7 -31.22 9.91 -0.18
N GLY A 8 -31.93 8.94 -0.77
CA GLY A 8 -33.01 9.20 -1.75
C GLY A 8 -32.52 9.44 -3.19
N LYS A 9 -31.22 9.38 -3.47
CA LYS A 9 -30.70 9.52 -4.84
C LYS A 9 -30.48 8.17 -5.51
N ASP A 10 -30.47 8.16 -6.85
CA ASP A 10 -30.19 6.96 -7.64
C ASP A 10 -28.70 6.55 -7.50
N PRO A 11 -28.38 5.43 -6.85
CA PRO A 11 -27.01 5.02 -6.60
C PRO A 11 -26.25 4.62 -7.89
N ARG A 12 -26.94 4.42 -9.01
CA ARG A 12 -26.32 4.03 -10.29
C ARG A 12 -25.54 5.15 -10.95
N GLN A 13 -25.76 6.41 -10.52
CA GLN A 13 -25.06 7.60 -11.03
C GLN A 13 -23.70 7.77 -10.34
N VAL A 14 -22.86 6.73 -10.32
CA VAL A 14 -21.63 6.66 -9.55
C VAL A 14 -20.69 7.85 -9.80
N VAL A 15 -20.37 8.14 -11.06
CA VAL A 15 -19.47 9.24 -11.44
C VAL A 15 -20.03 10.60 -11.03
N HIS A 16 -21.35 10.79 -11.17
CA HIS A 16 -22.02 12.02 -10.73
C HIS A 16 -21.88 12.22 -9.22
N HIS A 17 -22.12 11.18 -8.43
CA HIS A 17 -21.99 11.25 -6.98
C HIS A 17 -20.55 11.50 -6.54
N TRP A 18 -19.57 10.84 -7.18
CA TRP A 18 -18.17 11.12 -6.92
C TRP A 18 -17.82 12.59 -7.16
N GLN A 19 -18.21 13.13 -8.31
CA GLN A 19 -17.97 14.54 -8.64
C GLN A 19 -18.67 15.50 -7.68
N ALA A 20 -19.92 15.24 -7.33
CA ALA A 20 -20.68 16.06 -6.40
C ALA A 20 -20.01 16.09 -5.02
N LEU A 21 -19.62 14.95 -4.47
CA LEU A 21 -18.96 14.84 -3.17
C LEU A 21 -17.57 15.48 -3.18
N TYR A 22 -16.79 15.30 -4.25
CA TYR A 22 -15.46 15.89 -4.36
C TYR A 22 -15.51 17.42 -4.49
N ARG A 23 -16.48 17.96 -5.22
CA ARG A 23 -16.59 19.39 -5.52
C ARG A 23 -17.40 20.17 -4.47
N HIS A 24 -18.13 19.48 -3.60
CA HIS A 24 -19.01 20.11 -2.61
C HIS A 24 -18.23 20.96 -1.59
N ALA A 25 -17.11 20.46 -1.08
CA ALA A 25 -16.32 21.17 -0.09
C ALA A 25 -15.49 22.30 -0.72
N PHE A 26 -15.39 23.42 -0.02
CA PHE A 26 -14.51 24.52 -0.43
C PHE A 26 -13.04 24.07 -0.46
N TYR A 27 -12.58 23.41 0.60
CA TYR A 27 -11.30 22.72 0.64
C TYR A 27 -11.43 21.31 0.09
N ARG A 28 -11.11 21.14 -1.19
CA ARG A 28 -11.26 19.86 -1.90
C ARG A 28 -10.07 18.95 -1.65
N GLY A 29 -10.36 17.65 -1.60
CA GLY A 29 -9.32 16.62 -1.54
C GLY A 29 -8.71 16.42 -0.16
N GLY A 30 -7.44 16.02 -0.16
CA GLY A 30 -6.72 15.59 1.03
C GLY A 30 -7.13 14.18 1.50
N PRO A 31 -6.35 13.59 2.44
CA PRO A 31 -6.49 12.18 2.79
C PRO A 31 -7.83 11.83 3.41
N VAL A 32 -8.34 12.66 4.32
CA VAL A 32 -9.56 12.36 5.07
C VAL A 32 -10.79 12.40 4.17
N LEU A 33 -10.97 13.51 3.43
CA LEU A 33 -12.14 13.68 2.57
C LEU A 33 -12.12 12.69 1.40
N THR A 34 -10.98 12.50 0.77
CA THR A 34 -10.87 11.58 -0.37
C THR A 34 -11.04 10.12 0.06
N SER A 35 -10.55 9.72 1.24
CA SER A 35 -10.80 8.37 1.76
C SER A 35 -12.29 8.12 2.03
N ALA A 36 -13.02 9.10 2.56
CA ALA A 36 -14.45 9.00 2.74
C ALA A 36 -15.20 8.87 1.40
N ILE A 37 -14.83 9.68 0.41
CA ILE A 37 -15.38 9.59 -0.95
C ILE A 37 -15.07 8.24 -1.59
N SER A 38 -13.83 7.75 -1.47
CA SER A 38 -13.41 6.46 -2.00
C SER A 38 -14.24 5.31 -1.43
N GLY A 39 -14.51 5.30 -0.13
CA GLY A 39 -15.37 4.27 0.48
C GLY A 39 -16.79 4.29 -0.06
N ILE A 40 -17.36 5.47 -0.27
CA ILE A 40 -18.68 5.64 -0.88
C ILE A 40 -18.66 5.20 -2.34
N ASP A 41 -17.66 5.59 -3.10
CA ASP A 41 -17.51 5.24 -4.53
C ASP A 41 -17.45 3.74 -4.73
N GLN A 42 -16.63 3.03 -3.94
CA GLN A 42 -16.57 1.56 -3.96
C GLN A 42 -17.93 0.92 -3.67
N ALA A 43 -18.67 1.42 -2.68
CA ALA A 43 -20.01 0.92 -2.37
C ALA A 43 -21.01 1.17 -3.51
N LEU A 44 -20.94 2.31 -4.19
CA LEU A 44 -21.80 2.64 -5.33
C LEU A 44 -21.48 1.74 -6.55
N TRP A 45 -20.21 1.45 -6.82
CA TRP A 45 -19.82 0.50 -7.87
C TRP A 45 -20.31 -0.91 -7.56
N ASP A 46 -20.21 -1.36 -6.30
CA ASP A 46 -20.72 -2.67 -5.86
C ASP A 46 -22.23 -2.76 -6.02
N LEU A 47 -22.98 -1.74 -5.58
CA LEU A 47 -24.43 -1.64 -5.78
C LEU A 47 -24.82 -1.70 -7.26
N LYS A 48 -24.07 -0.96 -8.11
CA LYS A 48 -24.32 -0.97 -9.56
C LYS A 48 -24.07 -2.36 -10.17
N GLY A 49 -22.98 -3.02 -9.80
CA GLY A 49 -22.71 -4.39 -10.23
C GLY A 49 -23.80 -5.36 -9.83
N LYS A 50 -24.24 -5.32 -8.57
CA LYS A 50 -25.33 -6.14 -8.04
C LYS A 50 -26.65 -5.87 -8.75
N ALA A 51 -26.98 -4.62 -9.01
CA ALA A 51 -28.21 -4.24 -9.74
C ALA A 51 -28.22 -4.75 -11.19
N LEU A 52 -27.05 -4.89 -11.83
CA LEU A 52 -26.90 -5.38 -13.18
C LEU A 52 -26.62 -6.90 -13.25
N GLY A 53 -26.41 -7.56 -12.10
CA GLY A 53 -26.06 -8.98 -12.03
C GLY A 53 -24.68 -9.32 -12.53
N VAL A 54 -23.73 -8.35 -12.49
CA VAL A 54 -22.35 -8.54 -12.95
C VAL A 54 -21.34 -8.09 -11.88
N PRO A 55 -20.16 -8.70 -11.82
CA PRO A 55 -19.10 -8.24 -10.92
C PRO A 55 -18.54 -6.87 -11.37
N VAL A 56 -17.99 -6.10 -10.45
CA VAL A 56 -17.48 -4.74 -10.71
C VAL A 56 -16.43 -4.73 -11.81
N TYR A 57 -15.57 -5.74 -11.91
CA TYR A 57 -14.54 -5.78 -12.95
C TYR A 57 -15.11 -5.80 -14.37
N GLU A 58 -16.31 -6.36 -14.59
CA GLU A 58 -16.99 -6.28 -15.88
C GLU A 58 -17.39 -4.84 -16.23
N LEU A 59 -17.80 -4.05 -15.23
CA LEU A 59 -18.12 -2.64 -15.41
C LEU A 59 -16.86 -1.78 -15.70
N LEU A 60 -15.69 -2.28 -15.35
CA LEU A 60 -14.39 -1.62 -15.55
C LEU A 60 -13.65 -2.06 -16.82
N GLY A 61 -14.30 -2.88 -17.67
CA GLY A 61 -13.74 -3.29 -18.96
C GLY A 61 -13.42 -4.79 -19.08
N GLY A 62 -13.78 -5.59 -18.07
CA GLY A 62 -13.63 -7.05 -18.07
C GLY A 62 -12.26 -7.55 -17.57
N PRO A 63 -12.11 -8.85 -17.40
CA PRO A 63 -10.91 -9.44 -16.82
C PRO A 63 -9.79 -9.56 -17.86
N THR A 64 -8.57 -9.24 -17.47
CA THR A 64 -7.36 -9.54 -18.26
C THR A 64 -6.78 -10.92 -17.90
N ARG A 65 -7.22 -11.49 -16.80
CA ARG A 65 -6.82 -12.79 -16.25
C ARG A 65 -7.89 -13.32 -15.31
N ASN A 66 -7.93 -14.62 -15.10
CA ASN A 66 -8.88 -15.28 -14.20
C ASN A 66 -8.34 -15.53 -12.78
N ARG A 67 -7.07 -15.18 -12.53
CA ARG A 67 -6.42 -15.33 -11.23
C ARG A 67 -5.52 -14.13 -10.97
N VAL A 68 -5.47 -13.70 -9.70
CA VAL A 68 -4.59 -12.64 -9.22
C VAL A 68 -3.63 -13.23 -8.19
N ARG A 69 -2.34 -12.95 -8.36
CA ARG A 69 -1.34 -13.29 -7.35
C ARG A 69 -1.55 -12.38 -6.14
N THR A 70 -1.69 -12.98 -4.97
CA THR A 70 -1.91 -12.28 -3.72
C THR A 70 -0.71 -12.43 -2.79
N TYR A 71 -0.45 -11.44 -1.95
CA TYR A 71 0.45 -11.58 -0.82
C TYR A 71 -0.31 -11.45 0.50
N ALA A 72 0.23 -12.08 1.55
CA ALA A 72 -0.29 -12.00 2.90
C ALA A 72 0.63 -11.17 3.80
N HIS A 73 0.08 -10.42 4.74
CA HIS A 73 0.91 -9.71 5.71
C HIS A 73 1.56 -10.71 6.69
N ALA A 74 2.88 -10.65 6.87
CA ALA A 74 3.63 -11.50 7.79
C ALA A 74 4.85 -10.76 8.37
N GLY A 75 4.70 -10.18 9.55
CA GLY A 75 5.79 -9.46 10.23
C GLY A 75 6.61 -10.31 11.21
N LYS A 76 6.40 -11.64 11.26
CA LYS A 76 7.15 -12.58 12.10
C LYS A 76 7.34 -13.91 11.39
N PRO A 77 8.48 -14.61 11.62
CA PRO A 77 8.75 -15.93 11.03
C PRO A 77 7.65 -16.97 11.28
N GLU A 78 7.09 -17.03 12.46
CA GLU A 78 6.03 -17.98 12.82
C GLU A 78 4.76 -17.75 12.01
N LEU A 79 4.35 -16.48 11.88
CA LEU A 79 3.18 -16.11 11.09
C LEU A 79 3.40 -16.37 9.59
N LEU A 80 4.61 -16.13 9.10
CA LEU A 80 4.98 -16.44 7.72
C LEU A 80 4.85 -17.94 7.45
N LYS A 81 5.41 -18.80 8.33
CA LYS A 81 5.30 -20.26 8.23
C LYS A 81 3.85 -20.75 8.27
N GLN A 82 3.02 -20.20 9.16
CA GLN A 82 1.58 -20.53 9.20
C GLN A 82 0.90 -20.23 7.87
N LYS A 83 1.18 -19.06 7.27
CA LYS A 83 0.58 -18.67 6.00
C LYS A 83 1.16 -19.43 4.80
N LEU A 84 2.42 -19.83 4.85
CA LEU A 84 3.01 -20.78 3.88
C LEU A 84 2.24 -22.10 3.87
N ALA A 85 1.88 -22.62 5.04
CA ALA A 85 1.08 -23.85 5.15
C ALA A 85 -0.34 -23.71 4.54
N LEU A 86 -0.87 -22.47 4.50
CA LEU A 86 -2.15 -22.15 3.83
C LEU A 86 -2.00 -21.95 2.30
N GLY A 87 -0.78 -22.09 1.76
CA GLY A 87 -0.54 -21.99 0.32
C GLY A 87 -0.05 -20.62 -0.18
N PHE A 88 0.07 -19.60 0.68
CA PHE A 88 0.65 -18.32 0.28
C PHE A 88 2.13 -18.48 -0.08
N ARG A 89 2.59 -17.75 -1.11
CA ARG A 89 3.99 -17.73 -1.57
C ARG A 89 4.55 -16.32 -1.67
N SER A 90 3.75 -15.31 -1.35
CA SER A 90 4.17 -13.91 -1.33
C SER A 90 3.69 -13.26 -0.04
N PHE A 91 4.54 -12.39 0.52
CA PHE A 91 4.30 -11.75 1.82
C PHE A 91 4.66 -10.28 1.79
N LYS A 92 4.08 -9.50 2.70
CA LYS A 92 4.51 -8.13 3.00
C LYS A 92 4.71 -7.99 4.51
N CYS A 93 5.79 -7.33 4.91
CA CYS A 93 6.07 -6.98 6.30
C CYS A 93 6.27 -5.47 6.45
N GLY A 94 6.17 -4.95 7.66
CA GLY A 94 6.65 -3.61 8.01
C GLY A 94 8.12 -3.63 8.44
N VAL A 95 8.72 -2.45 8.58
CA VAL A 95 10.14 -2.31 8.94
C VAL A 95 10.45 -2.89 10.32
N THR A 96 9.71 -2.51 11.35
CA THR A 96 9.78 -3.10 12.68
C THR A 96 8.46 -2.88 13.43
N ARG A 97 8.22 -3.68 14.49
CA ARG A 97 7.12 -3.42 15.43
C ARG A 97 7.43 -2.27 16.40
N GLU A 98 8.69 -2.12 16.75
CA GLU A 98 9.15 -0.97 17.51
C GLU A 98 9.30 0.18 16.53
N ARG A 99 8.38 1.11 16.58
CA ARG A 99 8.52 2.35 15.83
C ARG A 99 9.78 3.04 16.34
N PRO A 100 10.67 3.50 15.43
CA PRO A 100 11.80 4.31 15.84
C PRO A 100 11.30 5.47 16.69
N ALA A 101 12.11 5.92 17.64
CA ALA A 101 11.82 7.15 18.37
C ALA A 101 11.42 8.22 17.36
N ARG A 102 10.32 8.91 17.59
CA ARG A 102 9.63 9.78 16.62
C ARG A 102 10.53 10.81 15.93
N PHE A 103 11.72 11.06 16.45
CA PHE A 103 12.58 12.16 16.02
C PHE A 103 14.04 11.76 15.81
N VAL A 104 14.46 10.58 16.25
CA VAL A 104 15.86 10.15 16.14
C VAL A 104 15.90 8.67 15.71
N GLU A 105 16.51 8.42 14.57
CA GLU A 105 16.81 7.09 14.08
C GLU A 105 18.24 6.75 14.51
N THR A 106 18.43 5.60 15.14
CA THR A 106 19.71 5.15 15.65
C THR A 106 20.36 4.16 14.67
N PRO A 107 21.71 4.01 14.66
CA PRO A 107 22.37 2.96 13.87
C PRO A 107 21.84 1.56 14.18
N ASP A 108 21.43 1.32 15.41
CA ASP A 108 20.80 0.07 15.88
C ASP A 108 19.48 -0.24 15.16
N PHE A 109 18.71 0.80 14.79
CA PHE A 109 17.46 0.65 14.05
C PHE A 109 17.69 -0.04 12.70
N VAL A 110 18.65 0.40 11.90
CA VAL A 110 18.97 -0.18 10.58
C VAL A 110 19.36 -1.66 10.73
N ARG A 111 20.23 -1.95 11.69
CA ARG A 111 20.68 -3.33 11.96
C ARG A 111 19.49 -4.23 12.36
N LYS A 112 18.67 -3.81 13.33
CA LYS A 112 17.50 -4.57 13.79
C LYS A 112 16.47 -4.81 12.69
N ALA A 113 16.23 -3.79 11.86
CA ALA A 113 15.29 -3.90 10.73
C ALA A 113 15.80 -4.92 9.69
N ALA A 114 17.09 -4.87 9.35
CA ALA A 114 17.69 -5.83 8.42
C ALA A 114 17.71 -7.25 8.98
N GLU A 115 18.07 -7.44 10.25
CA GLU A 115 18.01 -8.73 10.95
C GLU A 115 16.59 -9.31 10.98
N GLY A 116 15.58 -8.47 11.25
CA GLY A 116 14.18 -8.88 11.22
C GLY A 116 13.73 -9.37 9.85
N PHE A 117 14.12 -8.67 8.79
CA PHE A 117 13.82 -9.09 7.42
C PHE A 117 14.60 -10.37 7.03
N ALA A 118 15.88 -10.47 7.42
CA ALA A 118 16.70 -11.68 7.22
C ALA A 118 16.05 -12.93 7.85
N ALA A 119 15.49 -12.79 9.06
CA ALA A 119 14.78 -13.87 9.73
C ALA A 119 13.51 -14.31 8.96
N LEU A 120 12.78 -13.36 8.36
CA LEU A 120 11.64 -13.69 7.48
C LEU A 120 12.12 -14.40 6.21
N ARG A 121 13.19 -13.93 5.57
CA ARG A 121 13.79 -14.57 4.39
C ARG A 121 14.24 -16.00 4.71
N GLN A 122 14.91 -16.20 5.84
CA GLN A 122 15.32 -17.54 6.30
C GLN A 122 14.11 -18.46 6.53
N ALA A 123 13.04 -17.94 7.14
CA ALA A 123 11.82 -18.70 7.41
C ALA A 123 11.04 -19.08 6.15
N GLY A 124 11.02 -18.20 5.14
CA GLY A 124 10.33 -18.40 3.87
C GLY A 124 11.13 -19.21 2.85
N GLY A 125 12.45 -19.14 2.90
CA GLY A 125 13.31 -19.69 1.88
C GLY A 125 13.49 -18.78 0.65
N PRO A 126 14.29 -19.23 -0.36
CA PRO A 126 14.62 -18.41 -1.52
C PRO A 126 13.43 -18.19 -2.48
N ASP A 127 12.51 -19.14 -2.55
CA ASP A 127 11.40 -19.16 -3.53
C ASP A 127 10.17 -18.38 -3.09
N VAL A 128 10.26 -17.64 -1.99
CA VAL A 128 9.17 -16.83 -1.44
C VAL A 128 9.43 -15.36 -1.70
N ASP A 129 8.42 -14.64 -2.21
CA ASP A 129 8.51 -13.19 -2.33
C ASP A 129 8.16 -12.50 -1.03
N ILE A 130 8.98 -11.54 -0.62
CA ILE A 130 8.74 -10.74 0.59
C ILE A 130 8.94 -9.26 0.25
N GLY A 131 7.85 -8.49 0.25
CA GLY A 131 7.90 -7.03 0.20
C GLY A 131 8.05 -6.44 1.61
N ILE A 132 8.66 -5.26 1.69
CA ILE A 132 8.80 -4.52 2.95
C ILE A 132 8.28 -3.10 2.81
N ASP A 133 7.51 -2.66 3.81
CA ASP A 133 6.85 -1.36 3.83
C ASP A 133 7.45 -0.47 4.91
N PHE A 134 7.98 0.69 4.51
CA PHE A 134 8.57 1.66 5.42
C PHE A 134 7.53 2.71 5.90
N HIS A 135 6.34 2.73 5.26
CA HIS A 135 5.26 3.69 5.54
C HIS A 135 5.68 5.16 5.47
N GLY A 136 6.76 5.48 4.77
CA GLY A 136 7.32 6.84 4.74
C GLY A 136 7.73 7.37 6.12
N ALA A 137 8.02 6.49 7.07
CA ALA A 137 8.20 6.85 8.49
C ALA A 137 9.67 7.09 8.88
N ILE A 138 10.61 6.93 7.95
CA ILE A 138 12.04 7.10 8.21
C ILE A 138 12.64 8.19 7.33
N SER A 139 13.79 8.73 7.76
CA SER A 139 14.50 9.78 7.02
C SER A 139 15.10 9.25 5.71
N PRO A 140 15.32 10.11 4.70
CA PRO A 140 15.98 9.70 3.47
C PRO A 140 17.36 9.09 3.66
N ALA A 141 18.12 9.61 4.62
CA ALA A 141 19.45 9.09 4.95
C ALA A 141 19.37 7.66 5.48
N THR A 142 18.51 7.43 6.46
CA THR A 142 18.29 6.09 7.05
C THR A 142 17.65 5.13 6.03
N ALA A 143 16.73 5.59 5.20
CA ALA A 143 16.14 4.79 4.13
C ALA A 143 17.23 4.24 3.19
N LYS A 144 18.17 5.06 2.74
CA LYS A 144 19.29 4.64 1.89
C LYS A 144 20.18 3.59 2.56
N LEU A 145 20.47 3.76 3.86
CA LEU A 145 21.26 2.78 4.62
C LEU A 145 20.52 1.46 4.78
N LEU A 146 19.23 1.51 5.10
CA LEU A 146 18.41 0.31 5.28
C LEU A 146 18.22 -0.43 3.96
N ILE A 147 17.98 0.26 2.85
CA ILE A 147 17.87 -0.33 1.52
C ILE A 147 19.13 -1.15 1.19
N ARG A 148 20.32 -0.56 1.38
CA ARG A 148 21.60 -1.29 1.18
C ARG A 148 21.72 -2.52 2.07
N ALA A 149 21.30 -2.42 3.33
CA ALA A 149 21.33 -3.55 4.27
C ALA A 149 20.33 -4.67 3.88
N LEU A 150 19.26 -4.33 3.15
CA LEU A 150 18.26 -5.27 2.67
C LEU A 150 18.61 -5.93 1.33
N GLU A 151 19.49 -5.33 0.53
CA GLU A 151 19.86 -5.85 -0.80
C GLU A 151 20.28 -7.35 -0.80
N PRO A 152 21.09 -7.84 0.16
CA PRO A 152 21.46 -9.26 0.20
C PRO A 152 20.27 -10.21 0.41
N HIS A 153 19.16 -9.70 0.94
CA HIS A 153 17.97 -10.49 1.25
C HIS A 153 16.89 -10.41 0.15
N GLN A 154 17.15 -9.67 -0.93
CA GLN A 154 16.33 -9.60 -2.14
C GLN A 154 14.84 -9.38 -1.85
N PRO A 155 14.45 -8.23 -1.27
CA PRO A 155 13.03 -7.90 -1.13
C PRO A 155 12.36 -7.82 -2.49
N MET A 156 11.11 -8.27 -2.57
CA MET A 156 10.27 -8.19 -3.77
C MET A 156 10.06 -6.73 -4.19
N PHE A 157 9.85 -5.87 -3.22
CA PHE A 157 9.80 -4.41 -3.35
C PHE A 157 10.03 -3.75 -1.98
N ILE A 158 10.37 -2.47 -2.02
CA ILE A 158 10.38 -1.57 -0.87
C ILE A 158 9.28 -0.54 -1.08
N GLU A 159 8.28 -0.54 -0.21
CA GLU A 159 7.14 0.36 -0.28
C GLU A 159 7.38 1.58 0.60
N GLU A 160 7.05 2.75 0.05
CA GLU A 160 7.17 4.06 0.70
C GLU A 160 8.44 4.26 1.53
N PRO A 161 9.63 4.16 0.91
CA PRO A 161 10.91 4.30 1.63
C PRO A 161 11.03 5.64 2.34
N VAL A 162 10.35 6.69 1.86
CA VAL A 162 10.29 8.04 2.42
C VAL A 162 8.89 8.62 2.28
N GLN A 163 8.66 9.81 2.86
CA GLN A 163 7.41 10.55 2.69
C GLN A 163 7.09 10.76 1.20
N CYS A 164 5.88 10.36 0.80
CA CYS A 164 5.44 10.39 -0.60
C CYS A 164 5.29 11.81 -1.18
N GLN A 165 5.18 12.83 -0.32
CA GLN A 165 5.03 14.23 -0.74
C GLN A 165 6.31 14.82 -1.38
N ASN A 166 7.46 14.20 -1.15
CA ASN A 166 8.72 14.63 -1.76
C ASN A 166 9.10 13.69 -2.90
N LEU A 167 8.57 13.96 -4.08
CA LEU A 167 8.78 13.14 -5.28
C LEU A 167 10.24 13.12 -5.73
N ASP A 168 10.98 14.20 -5.56
CA ASP A 168 12.39 14.27 -5.96
C ASP A 168 13.26 13.32 -5.13
N VAL A 169 13.03 13.29 -3.82
CA VAL A 169 13.73 12.36 -2.91
C VAL A 169 13.31 10.91 -3.18
N MET A 170 12.02 10.65 -3.44
CA MET A 170 11.56 9.33 -3.83
C MET A 170 12.25 8.86 -5.14
N ALA A 171 12.33 9.73 -6.13
CA ALA A 171 13.00 9.45 -7.40
C ALA A 171 14.52 9.27 -7.23
N GLU A 172 15.17 10.03 -6.34
CA GLU A 172 16.57 9.86 -6.00
C GLU A 172 16.83 8.47 -5.39
N ILE A 173 16.00 8.04 -4.45
CA ILE A 173 16.09 6.72 -3.83
C ILE A 173 15.88 5.63 -4.89
N ALA A 174 14.85 5.75 -5.73
CA ALA A 174 14.58 4.77 -6.77
C ALA A 174 15.74 4.62 -7.77
N ARG A 175 16.43 5.72 -8.11
CA ARG A 175 17.63 5.68 -8.96
C ARG A 175 18.87 5.13 -8.23
N GLY A 176 18.88 5.17 -6.91
CA GLY A 176 20.02 4.77 -6.07
C GLY A 176 20.07 3.29 -5.72
N THR A 177 19.09 2.50 -6.14
CA THR A 177 19.03 1.05 -5.88
C THR A 177 18.50 0.29 -7.10
N HIS A 178 18.85 -0.99 -7.19
CA HIS A 178 18.27 -1.92 -8.18
C HIS A 178 17.01 -2.64 -7.65
N LEU A 179 16.69 -2.45 -6.37
CA LEU A 179 15.48 -3.03 -5.79
C LEU A 179 14.23 -2.26 -6.26
N PRO A 180 13.12 -2.94 -6.55
CA PRO A 180 11.88 -2.28 -6.92
C PRO A 180 11.36 -1.37 -5.80
N ILE A 181 11.03 -0.14 -6.14
CA ILE A 181 10.41 0.82 -5.23
C ILE A 181 8.91 0.91 -5.56
N ALA A 182 8.09 0.78 -4.52
CA ALA A 182 6.64 0.90 -4.61
C ALA A 182 6.15 2.13 -3.82
N THR A 183 5.11 2.76 -4.34
CA THR A 183 4.39 3.85 -3.67
C THR A 183 2.98 3.93 -4.25
N GLY A 184 2.11 4.73 -3.66
CA GLY A 184 0.80 5.02 -4.23
C GLY A 184 -0.37 4.99 -3.26
N GLU A 185 -0.26 4.35 -2.11
CA GLU A 185 -1.38 4.25 -1.15
C GLU A 185 -1.88 5.62 -0.64
N ARG A 186 -1.04 6.65 -0.73
CA ARG A 186 -1.36 8.04 -0.34
C ARG A 186 -1.51 8.99 -1.53
N ILE A 187 -1.64 8.47 -2.74
CA ILE A 187 -1.97 9.23 -3.94
C ILE A 187 -3.48 9.21 -4.13
N PHE A 188 -4.12 10.37 -4.00
CA PHE A 188 -5.59 10.48 -3.96
C PHE A 188 -6.20 10.86 -5.31
N THR A 189 -5.43 11.47 -6.19
CA THR A 189 -5.87 11.92 -7.51
C THR A 189 -4.74 11.75 -8.52
N LYS A 190 -5.06 11.87 -9.81
CA LYS A 190 -4.06 11.83 -10.89
C LYS A 190 -3.08 13.01 -10.87
N TRP A 191 -3.29 13.99 -10.01
CA TRP A 191 -2.40 15.16 -9.85
C TRP A 191 -1.54 15.07 -8.57
N GLY A 192 -1.67 14.00 -7.79
CA GLY A 192 -0.87 13.77 -6.58
C GLY A 192 0.42 13.01 -6.85
#